data_789bed253c3b66bfe3eec4ba4b5deee6
#
_entry.id   789bed253c3b66bfe3eec4ba4b5deee6
#
_cell.length_a   1.000
_cell.length_b   1.000
_cell.length_c   1.000
_cell.angle_alpha   90.00
_cell.angle_beta   90.00
_cell.angle_gamma   90.00
#
_symmetry.space_group_name_H-M   'P 1'
#
loop_
_entity.id
_entity.type
_entity.pdbx_description
1 polymer ?
#
loop_
_entity_poly.entity_id
_entity_poly.type
_entity_poly.pdbx_seq_one_letter_code
_entity_poly.pdbx_strand_id
1 'polypeptide(L)'
;MNLLWGQKLYQKLRFVLVEYDGQRSILVSTDLTLTAVQIIELYSRRFCIENCFREMKQQTGAFCYHFWTKALEKLNHFKKKEAPDALQKVTDLKAQRRIIEKVRSIEVFVQISCIAFGILQFLAVQEATEGDLSTLFYTRTKAKSRVSEARVRWYMGWQINHLLLQHPDSFITKFIRERQMK
;
A
#
# COMPACT_ATOMS: atom_id res chain seq x y z
N MET A 1 7.93 -20.04 -25.77
CA MET A 1 8.89 -21.16 -25.66
C MET A 1 8.74 -21.79 -24.28
N ASN A 2 8.68 -23.10 -24.16
CA ASN A 2 8.58 -23.80 -22.88
C ASN A 2 9.90 -24.49 -22.59
N LEU A 3 10.51 -24.18 -21.45
CA LEU A 3 11.80 -24.76 -21.04
C LEU A 3 11.69 -25.36 -19.64
N LEU A 4 12.56 -26.33 -19.36
CA LEU A 4 12.75 -26.85 -18.01
C LEU A 4 13.68 -25.93 -17.23
N TRP A 5 13.23 -25.54 -16.05
CA TRP A 5 13.99 -24.67 -15.16
C TRP A 5 14.07 -25.26 -13.76
N GLY A 6 15.23 -25.20 -13.16
CA GLY A 6 15.45 -25.57 -11.77
C GLY A 6 16.79 -26.28 -11.55
N GLN A 7 17.30 -26.20 -10.32
CA GLN A 7 18.53 -26.90 -9.91
C GLN A 7 18.24 -28.23 -9.19
N LYS A 8 17.09 -28.32 -8.49
CA LYS A 8 16.67 -29.51 -7.73
C LYS A 8 15.28 -30.01 -8.12
N LEU A 9 14.39 -29.12 -8.53
CA LEU A 9 13.05 -29.45 -9.01
C LEU A 9 12.91 -28.90 -10.42
N TYR A 10 12.96 -29.81 -11.41
CA TYR A 10 12.76 -29.41 -12.79
C TYR A 10 11.27 -29.18 -13.05
N GLN A 11 10.91 -27.91 -13.23
CA GLN A 11 9.56 -27.52 -13.59
C GLN A 11 9.56 -26.93 -15.00
N LYS A 12 8.56 -27.35 -15.80
CA LYS A 12 8.34 -26.78 -17.12
C LYS A 12 7.75 -25.37 -16.97
N LEU A 13 8.45 -24.37 -17.49
CA LEU A 13 8.05 -22.97 -17.45
C LEU A 13 7.89 -22.43 -18.86
N ARG A 14 6.98 -21.48 -19.02
CA ARG A 14 6.82 -20.74 -20.28
C ARG A 14 7.62 -19.45 -20.20
N PHE A 15 8.53 -19.27 -21.16
CA PHE A 15 9.33 -18.07 -21.33
C PHE A 15 8.77 -17.25 -22.49
N VAL A 16 8.57 -15.96 -22.26
CA VAL A 16 8.14 -14.98 -23.28
C VAL A 16 9.24 -13.93 -23.38
N LEU A 17 9.84 -13.84 -24.56
CA LEU A 17 10.81 -12.81 -24.88
C LEU A 17 10.05 -11.59 -25.38
N VAL A 18 10.26 -10.44 -24.75
CA VAL A 18 9.62 -9.18 -25.08
C VAL A 18 10.68 -8.18 -25.47
N GLU A 19 10.48 -7.52 -26.61
CA GLU A 19 11.28 -6.38 -27.02
C GLU A 19 10.35 -5.16 -27.16
N TYR A 20 10.64 -4.11 -26.43
CA TYR A 20 9.87 -2.87 -26.44
C TYR A 20 10.82 -1.68 -26.31
N ASP A 21 10.73 -0.75 -27.24
CA ASP A 21 11.59 0.46 -27.29
C ASP A 21 13.10 0.14 -27.16
N GLY A 22 13.55 -0.88 -27.89
CA GLY A 22 14.94 -1.36 -27.88
C GLY A 22 15.38 -2.09 -26.61
N GLN A 23 14.49 -2.21 -25.59
CA GLN A 23 14.76 -2.95 -24.38
C GLN A 23 14.23 -4.38 -24.48
N ARG A 24 15.05 -5.32 -24.05
CA ARG A 24 14.71 -6.76 -24.07
C ARG A 24 14.44 -7.24 -22.65
N SER A 25 13.33 -7.92 -22.48
CA SER A 25 12.90 -8.50 -21.20
C SER A 25 12.47 -9.95 -21.40
N ILE A 26 12.64 -10.75 -20.34
CA ILE A 26 12.19 -12.13 -20.32
C ILE A 26 11.13 -12.24 -19.23
N LEU A 27 9.91 -12.60 -19.64
CA LEU A 27 8.83 -12.89 -18.71
C LEU A 27 8.69 -14.42 -18.57
N VAL A 28 8.39 -14.88 -17.37
CA VAL A 28 8.27 -16.29 -17.05
C VAL A 28 6.93 -16.55 -16.39
N SER A 29 6.25 -17.60 -16.84
CA SER A 29 5.00 -18.08 -16.25
C SER A 29 5.11 -19.54 -15.86
N THR A 30 4.55 -19.90 -14.72
CA THR A 30 4.31 -21.28 -14.27
C THR A 30 3.06 -21.86 -14.92
N ASP A 31 2.13 -21.00 -15.33
CA ASP A 31 0.94 -21.41 -16.06
C ASP A 31 1.27 -21.53 -17.56
N LEU A 32 1.22 -22.76 -18.05
CA LEU A 32 1.51 -23.09 -19.45
C LEU A 32 0.31 -22.86 -20.37
N THR A 33 -0.89 -22.60 -19.83
CA THR A 33 -2.10 -22.38 -20.63
C THR A 33 -2.18 -20.94 -21.15
N LEU A 34 -1.55 -19.98 -20.44
CA LEU A 34 -1.56 -18.57 -20.82
C LEU A 34 -0.80 -18.35 -22.14
N THR A 35 -1.37 -17.54 -23.00
CA THR A 35 -0.71 -17.07 -24.22
C THR A 35 0.38 -16.05 -23.90
N ALA A 36 1.29 -15.78 -24.83
CA ALA A 36 2.32 -14.76 -24.64
C ALA A 36 1.74 -13.36 -24.38
N VAL A 37 0.66 -13.00 -25.08
CA VAL A 37 -0.04 -11.72 -24.92
C VAL A 37 -0.62 -11.61 -23.51
N GLN A 38 -1.33 -12.65 -23.04
CA GLN A 38 -1.89 -12.66 -21.68
C GLN A 38 -0.81 -12.54 -20.60
N ILE A 39 0.35 -13.17 -20.79
CA ILE A 39 1.48 -13.03 -19.85
C ILE A 39 2.00 -11.58 -19.83
N ILE A 40 2.12 -10.93 -20.98
CA ILE A 40 2.53 -9.52 -21.07
C ILE A 40 1.49 -8.60 -20.38
N GLU A 41 0.20 -8.80 -20.64
CA GLU A 41 -0.88 -8.03 -20.03
C GLU A 41 -0.92 -8.19 -18.50
N LEU A 42 -0.79 -9.42 -18.00
CA LEU A 42 -0.72 -9.70 -16.57
C LEU A 42 0.49 -9.03 -15.91
N TYR A 43 1.65 -9.10 -16.58
CA TYR A 43 2.86 -8.48 -16.08
C TYR A 43 2.77 -6.95 -16.04
N SER A 44 2.14 -6.33 -17.04
CA SER A 44 1.92 -4.88 -17.07
C SER A 44 1.10 -4.40 -15.86
N ARG A 45 0.14 -5.21 -15.40
CA ARG A 45 -0.68 -4.90 -14.20
C ARG A 45 0.12 -4.98 -12.89
N ARG A 46 1.24 -5.70 -12.86
CA ARG A 46 2.11 -5.76 -11.68
C ARG A 46 2.61 -4.37 -11.26
N PHE A 47 2.92 -3.54 -12.24
CA PHE A 47 3.37 -2.17 -11.96
C PHE A 47 2.29 -1.33 -11.24
N CYS A 48 1.00 -1.63 -11.50
CA CYS A 48 -0.11 -0.98 -10.79
C CYS A 48 -0.09 -1.30 -9.29
N ILE A 49 0.31 -2.51 -8.90
CA ILE A 49 0.41 -2.92 -7.49
C ILE A 49 1.54 -2.13 -6.80
N GLU A 50 2.70 -2.00 -7.44
CA GLU A 50 3.82 -1.24 -6.91
C GLU A 50 3.48 0.24 -6.74
N ASN A 51 2.78 0.83 -7.71
CA ASN A 51 2.25 2.18 -7.62
C ASN A 51 1.22 2.31 -6.48
N CYS A 52 0.32 1.35 -6.35
CA CYS A 52 -0.68 1.32 -5.28
C CYS A 52 0.00 1.35 -3.90
N PHE A 53 0.99 0.50 -3.66
CA PHE A 53 1.77 0.52 -2.40
C PHE A 53 2.49 1.84 -2.16
N ARG A 54 3.06 2.44 -3.20
CA ARG A 54 3.72 3.74 -3.11
C ARG A 54 2.72 4.83 -2.72
N GLU A 55 1.60 4.91 -3.41
CA GLU A 55 0.54 5.88 -3.12
C GLU A 55 -0.06 5.67 -1.72
N MET A 56 -0.29 4.43 -1.30
CA MET A 56 -0.73 4.14 0.06
C MET A 56 0.24 4.70 1.11
N LYS A 57 1.54 4.52 0.92
CA LYS A 57 2.55 5.09 1.82
C LYS A 57 2.51 6.62 1.84
N GLN A 58 2.36 7.24 0.70
CA GLN A 58 2.41 8.70 0.55
C GLN A 58 1.09 9.37 0.95
N GLN A 59 -0.06 8.78 0.64
CA GLN A 59 -1.36 9.41 0.86
C GLN A 59 -1.97 9.08 2.22
N THR A 60 -1.89 7.83 2.67
CA THR A 60 -2.52 7.40 3.94
C THR A 60 -1.51 7.09 5.05
N GLY A 61 -0.21 7.13 4.76
CA GLY A 61 0.82 6.73 5.72
C GLY A 61 0.78 5.24 6.04
N ALA A 62 0.16 4.40 5.19
CA ALA A 62 0.18 2.96 5.33
C ALA A 62 1.63 2.48 5.50
N PHE A 63 1.87 1.56 6.39
CA PHE A 63 3.20 1.05 6.76
C PHE A 63 4.08 2.04 7.56
N CYS A 64 3.64 3.28 7.83
CA CYS A 64 4.32 4.24 8.71
C CYS A 64 3.85 4.08 10.16
N TYR A 65 3.78 2.85 10.65
CA TYR A 65 3.37 2.57 12.03
C TYR A 65 4.57 2.56 12.98
N HIS A 66 4.31 3.01 14.21
CA HIS A 66 5.30 3.04 15.29
C HIS A 66 4.83 2.22 16.50
N PHE A 67 4.27 1.03 16.23
CA PHE A 67 3.79 0.12 17.27
C PHE A 67 4.90 -0.84 17.69
N TRP A 68 5.68 -0.45 18.67
CA TRP A 68 6.81 -1.24 19.16
C TRP A 68 6.47 -1.90 20.50
N THR A 69 7.06 -3.06 20.75
CA THR A 69 7.00 -3.72 22.04
C THR A 69 8.41 -4.11 22.50
N LYS A 70 8.70 -3.86 23.78
CA LYS A 70 9.96 -4.31 24.39
C LYS A 70 9.98 -5.83 24.65
N ALA A 71 8.84 -6.51 24.46
CA ALA A 71 8.73 -7.96 24.66
C ALA A 71 9.43 -8.78 23.56
N LEU A 72 9.77 -8.16 22.43
CA LEU A 72 10.57 -8.76 21.35
C LEU A 72 11.95 -8.15 21.30
N GLU A 73 12.97 -9.01 21.18
CA GLU A 73 14.33 -8.56 20.90
C GLU A 73 14.40 -7.87 19.54
N LYS A 74 15.28 -6.86 19.43
CA LYS A 74 15.53 -6.23 18.13
C LYS A 74 16.09 -7.27 17.17
N LEU A 75 15.46 -7.39 16.00
CA LEU A 75 15.96 -8.25 14.94
C LEU A 75 17.28 -7.68 14.41
N ASN A 76 18.32 -8.49 14.40
CA ASN A 76 19.55 -8.16 13.72
C ASN A 76 19.39 -8.49 12.23
N HIS A 77 19.59 -7.50 11.35
CA HIS A 77 19.51 -7.67 9.90
C HIS A 77 20.48 -8.73 9.34
N PHE A 78 21.56 -9.01 10.05
CA PHE A 78 22.58 -9.98 9.67
C PHE A 78 22.44 -11.33 10.39
N LYS A 79 21.23 -11.67 10.85
CA LYS A 79 20.98 -12.93 11.54
C LYS A 79 21.27 -14.13 10.61
N LYS A 80 22.08 -15.09 11.07
CA LYS A 80 22.31 -16.34 10.36
C LYS A 80 20.99 -17.09 10.18
N LYS A 81 20.77 -17.75 9.02
CA LYS A 81 19.55 -18.51 8.70
C LYS A 81 19.16 -19.56 9.74
N GLU A 82 20.13 -20.07 10.49
CA GLU A 82 19.96 -21.12 11.52
C GLU A 82 19.63 -20.57 12.92
N ALA A 83 19.59 -19.24 13.11
CA ALA A 83 19.27 -18.69 14.42
C ALA A 83 17.78 -18.91 14.74
N PRO A 84 17.43 -19.41 15.95
CA PRO A 84 16.04 -19.65 16.33
C PRO A 84 15.22 -18.35 16.24
N ASP A 85 13.95 -18.50 15.89
CA ASP A 85 13.03 -17.37 15.81
C ASP A 85 12.95 -16.67 17.17
N ALA A 86 12.98 -15.34 17.16
CA ALA A 86 12.86 -14.53 18.37
C ALA A 86 11.56 -14.82 19.15
N LEU A 87 10.50 -15.25 18.45
CA LEU A 87 9.23 -15.64 19.07
C LEU A 87 9.34 -16.89 19.92
N GLN A 88 10.20 -17.85 19.54
CA GLN A 88 10.39 -19.10 20.29
C GLN A 88 11.04 -18.89 21.66
N LYS A 89 11.73 -17.77 21.84
CA LYS A 89 12.38 -17.41 23.10
C LYS A 89 11.43 -16.76 24.12
N VAL A 90 10.25 -16.36 23.69
CA VAL A 90 9.29 -15.65 24.55
C VAL A 90 8.40 -16.66 25.26
N THR A 91 8.77 -17.01 26.49
CA THR A 91 8.04 -17.97 27.33
C THR A 91 7.03 -17.30 28.29
N ASP A 92 7.23 -16.01 28.60
CA ASP A 92 6.32 -15.27 29.48
C ASP A 92 4.98 -14.97 28.81
N LEU A 93 3.89 -15.41 29.43
CA LEU A 93 2.51 -15.23 28.93
C LEU A 93 2.10 -13.75 28.78
N LYS A 94 2.60 -12.87 29.67
CA LYS A 94 2.31 -11.43 29.57
C LYS A 94 3.03 -10.82 28.36
N ALA A 95 4.27 -11.22 28.10
CA ALA A 95 5.00 -10.81 26.92
C ALA A 95 4.35 -11.31 25.64
N GLN A 96 3.90 -12.57 25.60
CA GLN A 96 3.16 -13.12 24.44
C GLN A 96 1.89 -12.33 24.15
N ARG A 97 1.07 -12.02 25.16
CA ARG A 97 -0.14 -11.21 24.99
C ARG A 97 0.17 -9.83 24.42
N ARG A 98 1.20 -9.15 24.95
CA ARG A 98 1.63 -7.84 24.43
C ARG A 98 2.08 -7.89 22.97
N ILE A 99 2.73 -8.96 22.55
CA ILE A 99 3.14 -9.18 21.16
C ILE A 99 1.91 -9.33 20.29
N ILE A 100 0.95 -10.19 20.66
CA ILE A 100 -0.29 -10.41 19.91
C ILE A 100 -1.09 -9.11 19.77
N GLU A 101 -1.23 -8.33 20.85
CA GLU A 101 -1.92 -7.03 20.81
C GLU A 101 -1.22 -6.05 19.84
N LYS A 102 0.12 -6.05 19.80
CA LYS A 102 0.85 -5.19 18.86
C LYS A 102 0.71 -5.64 17.41
N VAL A 103 0.75 -6.95 17.15
CA VAL A 103 0.50 -7.49 15.81
C VAL A 103 -0.91 -7.10 15.34
N ARG A 104 -1.94 -7.31 16.18
CA ARG A 104 -3.30 -6.89 15.86
C ARG A 104 -3.42 -5.38 15.59
N SER A 105 -2.72 -4.56 16.39
CA SER A 105 -2.71 -3.09 16.16
C SER A 105 -2.11 -2.73 14.80
N ILE A 106 -1.06 -3.42 14.37
CA ILE A 106 -0.44 -3.24 13.06
C ILE A 106 -1.41 -3.68 11.94
N GLU A 107 -2.03 -4.84 12.09
CA GLU A 107 -3.00 -5.37 11.12
C GLU A 107 -4.18 -4.41 10.93
N VAL A 108 -4.78 -3.95 12.03
CA VAL A 108 -5.89 -2.98 12.00
C VAL A 108 -5.45 -1.68 11.35
N PHE A 109 -4.26 -1.16 11.67
CA PHE A 109 -3.74 0.06 11.07
C PHE A 109 -3.57 -0.08 9.56
N VAL A 110 -3.02 -1.20 9.08
CA VAL A 110 -2.85 -1.47 7.65
C VAL A 110 -4.21 -1.60 6.97
N GLN A 111 -5.16 -2.34 7.58
CA GLN A 111 -6.51 -2.51 7.02
C GLN A 111 -7.24 -1.16 6.88
N ILE A 112 -7.22 -0.32 7.92
CA ILE A 112 -7.82 1.01 7.87
C ILE A 112 -7.16 1.86 6.78
N SER A 113 -5.84 1.79 6.65
CA SER A 113 -5.10 2.52 5.61
C SER A 113 -5.48 2.05 4.20
N CYS A 114 -5.69 0.74 4.01
CA CYS A 114 -6.18 0.18 2.74
C CYS A 114 -7.60 0.67 2.42
N ILE A 115 -8.51 0.66 3.41
CA ILE A 115 -9.88 1.15 3.24
C ILE A 115 -9.87 2.65 2.89
N ALA A 116 -9.11 3.46 3.62
CA ALA A 116 -8.99 4.89 3.36
C ALA A 116 -8.45 5.18 1.95
N PHE A 117 -7.45 4.43 1.52
CA PHE A 117 -6.91 4.55 0.17
C PHE A 117 -7.92 4.12 -0.90
N GLY A 118 -8.66 3.02 -0.68
CA GLY A 118 -9.74 2.58 -1.56
C GLY A 118 -10.84 3.63 -1.72
N ILE A 119 -11.21 4.32 -0.63
CA ILE A 119 -12.16 5.44 -0.67
C ILE A 119 -11.60 6.59 -1.51
N LEU A 120 -10.32 6.95 -1.34
CA LEU A 120 -9.69 8.01 -2.15
C LEU A 120 -9.68 7.66 -3.64
N GLN A 121 -9.40 6.40 -3.99
CA GLN A 121 -9.45 5.92 -5.37
C GLN A 121 -10.86 5.98 -5.94
N PHE A 122 -11.85 5.53 -5.17
CA PHE A 122 -13.26 5.57 -5.58
C PHE A 122 -13.71 7.02 -5.85
N LEU A 123 -13.43 7.94 -4.94
CA LEU A 123 -13.74 9.36 -5.11
C LEU A 123 -12.99 9.98 -6.30
N ALA A 124 -11.72 9.61 -6.51
CA ALA A 124 -10.95 10.10 -7.66
C ALA A 124 -11.56 9.65 -9.01
N VAL A 125 -12.14 8.45 -9.05
CA VAL A 125 -12.84 7.95 -10.24
C VAL A 125 -14.17 8.68 -10.44
N GLN A 126 -14.95 8.91 -9.38
CA GLN A 126 -16.19 9.66 -9.46
C GLN A 126 -15.97 11.11 -9.91
N GLU A 127 -15.02 11.81 -9.30
CA GLU A 127 -14.71 13.19 -9.68
C GLU A 127 -14.18 13.33 -11.11
N ALA A 128 -13.54 12.29 -11.65
CA ALA A 128 -13.11 12.25 -13.04
C ALA A 128 -14.32 12.23 -14.02
N THR A 129 -15.49 11.78 -13.55
CA THR A 129 -16.72 11.69 -14.37
C THR A 129 -17.66 12.87 -14.18
N GLU A 130 -17.66 13.52 -13.01
CA GLU A 130 -18.69 14.47 -12.60
C GLU A 130 -18.15 15.84 -12.21
N GLY A 131 -16.86 15.97 -11.90
CA GLY A 131 -16.34 17.10 -11.17
C GLY A 131 -15.24 17.92 -11.84
N ASP A 132 -15.14 19.18 -11.39
CA ASP A 132 -14.17 20.16 -11.84
C ASP A 132 -13.05 20.43 -10.81
N LEU A 133 -12.67 19.41 -10.04
CA LEU A 133 -11.51 19.52 -9.13
C LEU A 133 -10.21 19.80 -9.88
N SER A 134 -10.21 19.66 -11.20
CA SER A 134 -9.05 19.92 -12.05
C SER A 134 -8.63 21.40 -12.04
N THR A 135 -9.58 22.31 -11.83
CA THR A 135 -9.37 23.76 -11.90
C THR A 135 -9.03 24.40 -10.56
N LEU A 136 -9.37 23.74 -9.43
CA LEU A 136 -9.29 24.35 -8.10
C LEU A 136 -7.86 24.51 -7.60
N PHE A 137 -6.87 23.80 -8.14
CA PHE A 137 -5.50 23.81 -7.61
C PHE A 137 -4.45 23.78 -8.70
N TYR A 138 -3.43 24.61 -8.53
CA TYR A 138 -2.25 24.56 -9.37
C TYR A 138 -1.47 23.27 -9.09
N THR A 139 -1.38 22.40 -10.10
CA THR A 139 -0.50 21.24 -10.08
C THR A 139 0.50 21.36 -11.23
N ARG A 140 1.76 20.95 -10.97
CA ARG A 140 2.85 20.97 -11.97
C ARG A 140 2.49 20.23 -13.25
N THR A 141 1.67 19.20 -13.14
CA THR A 141 1.18 18.42 -14.28
C THR A 141 -0.30 18.75 -14.49
N LYS A 142 -0.63 19.31 -15.63
CA LYS A 142 -2.04 19.47 -16.04
C LYS A 142 -2.63 18.08 -16.19
N ALA A 143 -3.56 17.72 -15.31
CA ALA A 143 -4.29 16.46 -15.43
C ALA A 143 -5.12 16.51 -16.71
N LYS A 144 -4.78 15.69 -17.70
CA LYS A 144 -5.48 15.65 -18.97
C LYS A 144 -6.91 15.06 -18.86
N SER A 145 -7.20 14.22 -17.86
CA SER A 145 -8.52 13.57 -17.76
C SER A 145 -8.84 12.88 -16.43
N ARG A 146 -7.91 12.78 -15.47
CA ARG A 146 -8.18 12.07 -14.21
C ARG A 146 -7.66 12.86 -13.02
N VAL A 147 -8.48 12.94 -11.99
CA VAL A 147 -8.10 13.50 -10.70
C VAL A 147 -7.28 12.44 -9.95
N SER A 148 -6.16 12.84 -9.33
CA SER A 148 -5.34 11.92 -8.53
C SER A 148 -5.88 11.81 -7.11
N GLU A 149 -5.64 10.68 -6.45
CA GLU A 149 -5.97 10.42 -5.04
C GLU A 149 -5.36 11.50 -4.12
N ALA A 150 -4.16 11.98 -4.44
CA ALA A 150 -3.50 13.05 -3.72
C ALA A 150 -4.32 14.35 -3.75
N ARG A 151 -4.92 14.68 -4.89
CA ARG A 151 -5.76 15.88 -5.05
C ARG A 151 -7.06 15.75 -4.27
N VAL A 152 -7.70 14.59 -4.36
CA VAL A 152 -8.92 14.29 -3.58
C VAL A 152 -8.63 14.41 -2.09
N ARG A 153 -7.54 13.80 -1.60
CA ARG A 153 -7.14 13.90 -0.20
C ARG A 153 -6.92 15.34 0.26
N TRP A 154 -6.26 16.12 -0.57
CA TRP A 154 -6.00 17.52 -0.25
C TRP A 154 -7.31 18.33 -0.19
N TYR A 155 -8.20 18.14 -1.16
CA TYR A 155 -9.51 18.80 -1.20
C TYR A 155 -10.38 18.41 0.00
N MET A 156 -10.45 17.13 0.33
CA MET A 156 -11.15 16.66 1.53
C MET A 156 -10.57 17.29 2.81
N GLY A 157 -9.25 17.36 2.94
CA GLY A 157 -8.59 18.02 4.06
C GLY A 157 -8.97 19.51 4.17
N TRP A 158 -9.03 20.21 3.04
CA TRP A 158 -9.48 21.60 2.99
C TRP A 158 -10.96 21.74 3.39
N GLN A 159 -11.84 20.89 2.86
CA GLN A 159 -13.26 20.89 3.24
C GLN A 159 -13.47 20.57 4.72
N ILE A 160 -12.78 19.57 5.26
CA ILE A 160 -12.86 19.23 6.68
C ILE A 160 -12.42 20.41 7.54
N ASN A 161 -11.31 21.05 7.22
CA ASN A 161 -10.87 22.24 7.95
C ASN A 161 -11.91 23.37 7.90
N HIS A 162 -12.52 23.60 6.75
CA HIS A 162 -13.58 24.59 6.60
C HIS A 162 -14.81 24.24 7.45
N LEU A 163 -15.26 23.00 7.43
CA LEU A 163 -16.36 22.50 8.27
C LEU A 163 -16.06 22.64 9.76
N LEU A 164 -14.82 22.35 10.19
CA LEU A 164 -14.41 22.47 11.57
C LEU A 164 -14.44 23.94 12.06
N LEU A 165 -14.10 24.88 11.17
CA LEU A 165 -14.20 26.31 11.47
C LEU A 165 -15.65 26.78 11.56
N GLN A 166 -16.53 26.29 10.71
CA GLN A 166 -17.96 26.65 10.70
C GLN A 166 -18.73 26.01 11.86
N HIS A 167 -18.31 24.84 12.33
CA HIS A 167 -18.99 24.08 13.39
C HIS A 167 -18.06 23.81 14.58
N PRO A 168 -17.65 24.89 15.34
CA PRO A 168 -16.70 24.76 16.46
C PRO A 168 -17.22 23.86 17.59
N ASP A 169 -18.55 23.71 17.72
CA ASP A 169 -19.20 22.92 18.77
C ASP A 169 -19.48 21.46 18.35
N SER A 170 -19.15 21.05 17.13
CA SER A 170 -19.33 19.68 16.72
C SER A 170 -18.47 18.71 17.55
N PHE A 171 -18.95 17.50 17.75
CA PHE A 171 -18.22 16.45 18.48
C PHE A 171 -16.81 16.25 17.93
N ILE A 172 -16.66 16.22 16.60
CA ILE A 172 -15.37 16.03 15.93
C ILE A 172 -14.42 17.18 16.24
N THR A 173 -14.89 18.44 16.20
CA THR A 173 -14.08 19.62 16.50
C THR A 173 -13.61 19.60 17.95
N LYS A 174 -14.49 19.32 18.91
CA LYS A 174 -14.16 19.18 20.33
C LYS A 174 -13.15 18.07 20.55
N PHE A 175 -13.36 16.90 19.97
CA PHE A 175 -12.44 15.77 20.07
C PHE A 175 -11.02 16.09 19.54
N ILE A 176 -10.92 16.78 18.39
CA ILE A 176 -9.63 17.17 17.81
C ILE A 176 -8.93 18.18 18.71
N ARG A 177 -9.65 19.21 19.21
CA ARG A 177 -9.08 20.23 20.11
C ARG A 177 -8.56 19.63 21.40
N GLU A 178 -9.31 18.74 22.05
CA GLU A 178 -8.90 18.06 23.28
C GLU A 178 -7.64 17.21 23.10
N ARG A 179 -7.42 16.67 21.91
CA ARG A 179 -6.23 15.86 21.58
C ARG A 179 -5.00 16.70 21.24
N GLN A 180 -5.18 17.91 20.75
CA GLN A 180 -4.07 18.82 20.45
C GLN A 180 -3.51 19.51 21.70
N MET A 181 -4.27 19.57 22.79
CA MET A 181 -3.85 20.20 24.06
C MET A 181 -3.12 19.23 25.00
N LYS A 182 -2.81 18.00 24.58
CA LYS A 182 -2.00 17.00 25.30
C LYS A 182 -0.69 16.74 24.56
#